data_0d9f358e5cc7b96a52a1c409034673db
#
_entry.id   0d9f358e5cc7b96a52a1c409034673db
#
_cell.length_a   1.000
_cell.length_b   1.000
_cell.length_c   1.000
_cell.angle_alpha   90.00
_cell.angle_beta   90.00
_cell.angle_gamma   90.00
#
_symmetry.space_group_name_H-M   'P 1'
#
loop_
_entity.id
_entity.type
_entity.pdbx_description
1 polymer ?
#
loop_
_entity_poly.entity_id
_entity_poly.type
_entity_poly.pdbx_seq_one_letter_code
_entity_poly.pdbx_strand_id
1 'polypeptide(L)' 'MTLRYAVIADIVGSRTLTNRAEAQRIYEDALGDASEGLALLQAPYPTVGDEFQAVAYTLEDALLLTLRAQLLL' A
#
# COMPACT_ATOMS: atom_id res chain seq x y z
N MET A 1 -2.89 24.19 11.34
CA MET A 1 -3.41 22.97 10.68
C MET A 1 -2.26 22.09 10.24
N THR A 2 -2.33 20.83 10.56
CA THR A 2 -1.28 19.88 10.15
C THR A 2 -1.78 19.06 8.97
N LEU A 3 -1.02 19.06 7.87
CA LEU A 3 -1.38 18.31 6.69
C LEU A 3 -1.02 16.83 6.85
N ARG A 4 -1.82 15.99 6.24
CA ARG A 4 -1.56 14.57 6.10
C ARG A 4 -1.81 14.18 4.64
N TYR A 5 -1.15 13.13 4.19
CA TYR A 5 -1.21 12.70 2.79
C TYR A 5 -1.78 11.30 2.74
N ALA A 6 -2.98 11.17 2.21
CA ALA A 6 -3.62 9.88 2.07
C ALA A 6 -3.19 9.24 0.74
N VAL A 7 -2.90 7.95 0.82
CA VAL A 7 -2.60 7.14 -0.36
C VAL A 7 -3.71 6.13 -0.52
N ILE A 8 -4.37 6.14 -1.67
CA ILE A 8 -5.43 5.19 -2.01
C ILE A 8 -5.08 4.60 -3.36
N ALA A 9 -4.97 3.29 -3.46
CA ALA A 9 -4.54 2.65 -4.69
C ALA A 9 -5.23 1.31 -4.88
N ASP A 10 -5.45 0.96 -6.14
CA ASP A 10 -5.96 -0.34 -6.54
C ASP A 10 -4.84 -1.15 -7.19
N ILE A 11 -4.87 -2.46 -6.99
CA ILE A 11 -3.93 -3.36 -7.62
C ILE A 11 -4.53 -3.88 -8.92
N VAL A 12 -3.85 -3.59 -10.03
CA VAL A 12 -4.28 -4.04 -11.35
C VAL A 12 -3.79 -5.47 -11.55
N GLY A 13 -4.68 -6.33 -12.06
CA GLY A 13 -4.31 -7.70 -12.40
C GLY A 13 -4.47 -8.72 -11.28
N SER A 14 -4.94 -8.32 -10.11
CA SER A 14 -5.14 -9.26 -9.01
C SER A 14 -6.14 -10.35 -9.33
N ARG A 15 -7.05 -10.08 -10.28
CA ARG A 15 -8.08 -11.03 -10.70
C ARG A 15 -7.51 -12.26 -11.41
N THR A 16 -6.27 -12.17 -11.87
CA THR A 16 -5.62 -13.30 -12.54
C THR A 16 -5.07 -14.32 -11.54
N LEU A 17 -5.05 -13.96 -10.26
CA LEU A 17 -4.55 -14.87 -9.22
C LEU A 17 -5.64 -15.87 -8.85
N THR A 18 -5.30 -17.15 -8.85
CA THR A 18 -6.26 -18.22 -8.61
C THR A 18 -6.47 -18.51 -7.14
N ASN A 19 -5.50 -18.19 -6.28
CA ASN A 19 -5.58 -18.42 -4.84
C ASN A 19 -5.63 -17.08 -4.11
N ARG A 20 -6.81 -16.72 -3.61
CA ARG A 20 -7.00 -15.42 -2.97
C ARG A 20 -6.27 -15.30 -1.63
N ALA A 21 -6.18 -16.39 -0.88
CA ALA A 21 -5.47 -16.34 0.41
C ALA A 21 -3.99 -16.10 0.20
N GLU A 22 -3.39 -16.76 -0.80
CA GLU A 22 -1.99 -16.56 -1.14
C GLU A 22 -1.77 -15.17 -1.71
N ALA A 23 -2.65 -14.70 -2.57
CA ALA A 23 -2.59 -13.36 -3.13
C ALA A 23 -2.65 -12.30 -2.05
N GLN A 24 -3.53 -12.48 -1.06
CA GLN A 24 -3.67 -11.57 0.06
C GLN A 24 -2.37 -11.49 0.87
N ARG A 25 -1.75 -12.64 1.12
CA ARG A 25 -0.49 -12.69 1.86
C ARG A 25 0.64 -12.00 1.12
N ILE A 26 0.78 -12.26 -0.18
CA ILE A 26 1.79 -11.62 -1.01
C ILE A 26 1.59 -10.11 -1.01
N TYR A 27 0.35 -9.69 -1.10
CA TYR A 27 -0.04 -8.28 -1.10
C TYR A 27 0.35 -7.63 0.23
N GLU A 28 0.00 -8.25 1.35
CA GLU A 28 0.31 -7.71 2.67
C GLU A 28 1.81 -7.63 2.91
N ASP A 29 2.56 -8.64 2.48
CA ASP A 29 4.01 -8.65 2.59
C ASP A 29 4.63 -7.53 1.75
N ALA A 30 4.16 -7.33 0.53
CA ALA A 30 4.65 -6.28 -0.35
C ALA A 30 4.36 -4.89 0.23
N LEU A 31 3.18 -4.69 0.79
CA LEU A 31 2.83 -3.41 1.42
C LEU A 31 3.67 -3.16 2.66
N GLY A 32 3.95 -4.21 3.44
CA GLY A 32 4.82 -4.09 4.60
C GLY A 32 6.23 -3.68 4.19
N ASP A 33 6.77 -4.32 3.17
CA ASP A 33 8.10 -3.98 2.65
C ASP A 33 8.13 -2.56 2.07
N ALA A 34 7.09 -2.16 1.37
CA ALA A 34 7.00 -0.83 0.79
C ALA A 34 6.98 0.26 1.85
N SER A 35 6.43 -0.02 3.02
CA SER A 35 6.31 0.95 4.11
C SER A 35 7.53 1.00 5.02
N GLU A 36 8.47 0.08 4.86
CA GLU A 36 9.63 0.00 5.76
C GLU A 36 10.46 1.27 5.74
N GLY A 37 10.76 1.79 6.91
CA GLY A 37 11.55 3.01 7.06
C GLY A 37 10.78 4.30 6.84
N LEU A 38 9.50 4.24 6.51
CA LEU A 38 8.68 5.43 6.31
C LEU A 38 7.92 5.79 7.56
N ALA A 39 7.76 7.10 7.80
CA ALA A 39 6.95 7.60 8.91
C ALA A 39 5.49 7.71 8.44
N LEU A 40 4.67 6.78 8.87
CA LEU A 40 3.26 6.72 8.46
C LEU A 40 2.36 6.83 9.67
N LEU A 41 1.35 7.69 9.57
CA LEU A 41 0.31 7.78 10.57
C LEU A 41 -0.55 6.53 10.56
N GLN A 42 -0.84 6.04 9.36
CA GLN A 42 -1.59 4.82 9.16
C GLN A 42 -0.81 3.97 8.15
N ALA A 43 -0.30 2.82 8.58
CA ALA A 43 0.38 1.89 7.67
C ALA A 43 -0.59 1.40 6.59
N PRO A 44 -0.09 1.00 5.42
CA PRO A 44 -0.97 0.51 4.36
C PRO A 44 -1.76 -0.71 4.83
N TYR A 45 -3.04 -0.70 4.52
CA TYR A 45 -3.92 -1.82 4.84
C TYR A 45 -4.91 -2.03 3.70
N PRO A 46 -5.26 -3.28 3.42
CA PRO A 46 -6.28 -3.56 2.41
C PRO A 46 -7.66 -3.12 2.91
N THR A 47 -8.46 -2.59 2.01
CA THR A 47 -9.84 -2.21 2.31
C THR A 47 -10.79 -3.17 1.64
N VAL A 48 -11.31 -2.82 0.47
CA VAL A 48 -12.26 -3.66 -0.26
C VAL A 48 -11.59 -4.19 -1.50
N GLY A 49 -11.62 -5.51 -1.69
CA GLY A 49 -11.06 -6.12 -2.88
C GLY A 49 -9.57 -5.88 -3.00
N ASP A 50 -9.16 -5.21 -4.06
CA ASP A 50 -7.77 -5.00 -4.42
C ASP A 50 -7.25 -3.62 -4.05
N GLU A 51 -8.00 -2.89 -3.22
CA GLU A 51 -7.66 -1.54 -2.82
C GLU A 51 -6.89 -1.54 -1.50
N PHE A 52 -5.93 -0.63 -1.36
CA PHE A 52 -5.32 -0.38 -0.07
C PHE A 52 -5.28 1.12 0.21
N GLN A 53 -5.18 1.47 1.50
CA GLN A 53 -5.12 2.85 1.96
C GLN A 53 -4.00 3.00 2.97
N ALA A 54 -3.39 4.18 2.97
CA ALA A 54 -2.37 4.55 3.95
C ALA A 54 -2.42 6.07 4.17
N VAL A 55 -1.86 6.53 5.28
CA VAL A 55 -1.75 7.96 5.54
C VAL A 55 -0.32 8.27 5.96
N ALA A 56 0.35 9.15 5.24
CA ALA A 56 1.71 9.55 5.51
C ALA A 56 1.77 10.94 6.14
N TYR A 57 2.80 11.18 6.92
CA TYR A 57 3.02 12.49 7.53
C TYR A 57 3.55 13.50 6.51
N THR A 58 4.29 13.04 5.50
CA THR A 58 4.89 13.93 4.50
C THR A 58 4.54 13.47 3.10
N LEU A 59 4.58 14.41 2.15
CA LEU A 59 4.39 14.09 0.74
C LEU A 59 5.48 13.14 0.25
N GLU A 60 6.70 13.34 0.71
CA GLU A 60 7.82 12.48 0.34
C GLU A 60 7.55 11.03 0.68
N ASP A 61 7.11 10.76 1.91
CA ASP A 61 6.82 9.39 2.33
C ASP A 61 5.63 8.80 1.57
N ALA A 62 4.62 9.62 1.27
CA ALA A 62 3.49 9.17 0.45
C ALA A 62 3.94 8.74 -0.95
N LEU A 63 4.82 9.53 -1.57
CA LEU A 63 5.34 9.23 -2.89
C LEU A 63 6.26 8.00 -2.87
N LEU A 64 7.11 7.88 -1.86
CA LEU A 64 7.98 6.71 -1.71
C LEU A 64 7.17 5.43 -1.52
N LEU A 65 6.14 5.49 -0.69
CA LEU A 65 5.27 4.34 -0.48
C LEU A 65 4.62 3.92 -1.80
N THR A 66 4.08 4.87 -2.54
CA THR A 66 3.43 4.62 -3.82
C THR A 66 4.39 3.98 -4.82
N LEU A 67 5.59 4.56 -4.95
CA LEU A 67 6.59 4.06 -5.88
C LEU A 67 7.06 2.65 -5.52
N ARG A 68 7.35 2.42 -4.23
CA ARG A 68 7.79 1.11 -3.76
C ARG A 68 6.72 0.05 -3.97
N ALA A 69 5.45 0.40 -3.69
CA ALA A 69 4.34 -0.53 -3.89
C ALA A 69 4.22 -0.91 -5.38
N GLN A 70 4.40 0.04 -6.29
CA GLN A 70 4.38 -0.25 -7.72
C GLN A 70 5.50 -1.20 -8.13
N LEU A 71 6.66 -1.08 -7.52
CA LEU A 71 7.81 -1.94 -7.86
C LEU A 71 7.68 -3.34 -7.28
N LEU A 72 7.00 -3.48 -6.13
CA LEU A 72 6.86 -4.76 -5.43
C LEU A 72 5.60 -5.53 -5.83
N LEU A 73 4.62 -4.85 -6.34
CA LEU A 73 3.37 -5.43 -6.80
C LEU A 73 3.30 -5.39 -8.31
#